data_da57311eda950e5f7125bc79a49dcfc0
#
_entry.id   da57311eda950e5f7125bc79a49dcfc0
#
_cell.length_a   1.000
_cell.length_b   1.000
_cell.length_c   1.000
_cell.angle_alpha   90.00
_cell.angle_beta   90.00
_cell.angle_gamma   90.00
#
_symmetry.space_group_name_H-M   'P 1'
#
loop_
_entity.id
_entity.type
_entity.pdbx_description
1 polymer ?
#
loop_
_entity_poly.entity_id
_entity_poly.type
_entity_poly.pdbx_seq_one_letter_code
_entity_poly.pdbx_strand_id
1 'polypeptide(L)'
;MCKYKFRRQFLQTAVPLLLTVSMMLTGCGQTGNSDSLVRPILPDNSPDSSTVSSGEKLPDPVTIVVEDDSTPPAEGMVRSRLTNEWVDADVAATRPIAVMIPNEASAIPQYSLSDASIIYEANVENRMTRMMAIYEDWQNLDKIGNIRSLRDYYAYWAFEWDAFIVHFGGPFFINELLAQPDTQDVDGTSGSDEAAFFRTTDRNKPHNAYASGEGLQKVIEKKGYSLGYRGLSDENHFRFATKAEPNTLGQYGAKAKDATYIDMSGCYPLTRCYF
;
A
#
# COMPACT_ATOMS: atom_id res chain seq x y z
N MET A 1 13.07 21.55 24.11
CA MET A 1 14.09 20.65 24.67
C MET A 1 13.47 19.86 25.81
N CYS A 2 12.92 18.69 25.55
CA CYS A 2 12.37 17.81 26.57
C CYS A 2 13.15 16.51 26.55
N LYS A 3 13.93 16.27 27.62
CA LYS A 3 14.78 15.10 27.76
C LYS A 3 13.99 13.97 28.41
N TYR A 4 13.67 12.91 27.68
CA TYR A 4 13.16 11.68 28.28
C TYR A 4 14.32 10.86 28.88
N LYS A 5 14.29 10.65 30.20
CA LYS A 5 15.18 9.71 30.93
C LYS A 5 14.49 8.34 30.97
N PHE A 6 15.05 7.37 30.24
CA PHE A 6 14.76 5.95 30.44
C PHE A 6 15.42 5.42 31.68
N ARG A 7 14.68 4.95 32.67
CA ARG A 7 15.17 4.18 33.83
C ARG A 7 15.07 2.70 33.50
N ARG A 8 16.24 2.06 33.28
CA ARG A 8 16.36 0.61 33.27
C ARG A 8 16.38 0.10 34.70
N GLN A 9 15.49 -0.76 35.10
CA GLN A 9 15.66 -1.65 36.25
C GLN A 9 16.01 -3.03 35.72
N PHE A 10 17.23 -3.45 36.03
CA PHE A 10 17.71 -4.82 35.90
C PHE A 10 17.24 -5.61 37.12
N LEU A 11 16.56 -6.73 36.90
CA LEU A 11 16.47 -7.78 37.92
C LEU A 11 17.16 -9.02 37.34
N GLN A 12 18.31 -9.35 37.95
CA GLN A 12 19.05 -10.59 37.71
C GLN A 12 18.44 -11.70 38.56
N THR A 13 18.09 -12.81 37.96
CA THR A 13 18.15 -14.11 38.63
C THR A 13 18.67 -15.15 37.64
N ALA A 14 19.82 -15.66 37.93
CA ALA A 14 20.48 -16.76 37.25
C ALA A 14 20.03 -18.09 37.84
N VAL A 15 19.77 -19.08 37.02
CA VAL A 15 19.96 -20.52 37.36
C VAL A 15 20.35 -21.26 36.07
N PRO A 16 21.44 -22.04 36.07
CA PRO A 16 21.86 -22.79 34.92
C PRO A 16 21.28 -24.22 34.96
N LEU A 17 20.88 -24.72 33.79
CA LEU A 17 20.70 -26.17 33.62
C LEU A 17 21.39 -26.63 32.33
N LEU A 18 22.50 -27.31 32.50
CA LEU A 18 23.18 -28.10 31.49
C LEU A 18 22.30 -29.31 31.10
N LEU A 19 22.10 -29.51 29.82
CA LEU A 19 21.78 -30.82 29.28
C LEU A 19 22.47 -31.03 27.93
N THR A 20 23.56 -31.81 27.99
CA THR A 20 24.24 -32.36 26.83
C THR A 20 23.43 -33.52 26.27
N VAL A 21 23.12 -33.45 24.99
CA VAL A 21 22.70 -34.62 24.21
C VAL A 21 23.55 -34.69 22.96
N SER A 22 24.40 -35.71 22.98
CA SER A 22 25.19 -36.20 21.87
C SER A 22 24.29 -36.97 20.92
N MET A 23 24.32 -36.70 19.63
CA MET A 23 23.74 -37.60 18.66
C MET A 23 24.51 -37.71 17.36
N MET A 24 24.76 -38.92 17.07
CA MET A 24 25.53 -39.57 16.02
C MET A 24 25.17 -39.19 14.61
N LEU A 25 26.22 -39.02 13.82
CA LEU A 25 26.18 -39.10 12.36
C LEU A 25 25.96 -40.53 11.90
N THR A 26 24.94 -40.76 11.10
CA THR A 26 24.91 -41.87 10.16
C THR A 26 24.53 -41.32 8.80
N GLY A 27 25.50 -41.36 7.91
CA GLY A 27 25.29 -41.13 6.49
C GLY A 27 24.64 -42.29 5.80
N CYS A 28 23.76 -42.01 4.87
CA CYS A 28 23.48 -42.90 3.76
C CYS A 28 23.16 -42.02 2.54
N GLY A 29 24.00 -42.16 1.54
CA GLY A 29 23.79 -41.59 0.23
C GLY A 29 22.70 -42.37 -0.51
N GLN A 30 21.87 -41.62 -1.25
CA GLN A 30 21.12 -42.20 -2.36
C GLN A 30 20.98 -41.16 -3.46
N THR A 31 21.56 -41.48 -4.59
CA THR A 31 21.41 -40.89 -5.90
C THR A 31 19.99 -41.15 -6.41
N GLY A 32 19.36 -40.15 -6.99
CA GLY A 32 18.21 -40.42 -7.81
C GLY A 32 17.27 -39.25 -8.07
N ASN A 33 17.26 -38.84 -9.30
CA ASN A 33 16.21 -38.21 -10.08
C ASN A 33 15.90 -36.70 -9.81
N SER A 34 16.43 -35.95 -10.72
CA SER A 34 15.90 -34.65 -11.15
C SER A 34 14.48 -34.81 -11.70
N ASP A 35 13.46 -34.56 -10.90
CA ASP A 35 12.14 -34.28 -11.41
C ASP A 35 12.14 -32.84 -11.92
N SER A 36 12.13 -32.74 -13.24
CA SER A 36 11.91 -31.52 -13.99
C SER A 36 10.53 -30.95 -13.64
N LEU A 37 10.52 -29.88 -12.88
CA LEU A 37 9.34 -29.04 -12.76
C LEU A 37 9.02 -28.49 -14.15
N VAL A 38 7.98 -29.06 -14.76
CA VAL A 38 7.41 -28.58 -16.03
C VAL A 38 6.94 -27.15 -15.79
N ARG A 39 7.71 -26.20 -16.31
CA ARG A 39 7.23 -24.81 -16.45
C ARG A 39 6.10 -24.82 -17.47
N PRO A 40 4.97 -24.12 -17.23
CA PRO A 40 4.02 -23.88 -18.27
C PRO A 40 4.72 -23.12 -19.40
N ILE A 41 4.74 -23.71 -20.58
CA ILE A 41 5.22 -23.06 -21.79
C ILE A 41 4.18 -22.01 -22.15
N LEU A 42 4.48 -20.74 -21.89
CA LEU A 42 3.78 -19.64 -22.53
C LEU A 42 4.09 -19.72 -24.03
N PRO A 43 3.12 -19.46 -24.91
CA PRO A 43 3.39 -19.41 -26.32
C PRO A 43 4.45 -18.34 -26.61
N ASP A 44 5.53 -18.76 -27.23
CA ASP A 44 6.61 -17.90 -27.72
C ASP A 44 6.07 -17.07 -28.89
N ASN A 45 5.67 -15.84 -28.59
CA ASN A 45 5.34 -14.82 -29.57
C ASN A 45 6.55 -13.91 -29.83
N SER A 46 7.73 -14.50 -29.94
CA SER A 46 8.87 -13.77 -30.50
C SER A 46 8.59 -13.48 -31.98
N PRO A 47 8.56 -12.21 -32.42
CA PRO A 47 8.44 -11.93 -33.82
C PRO A 47 9.72 -12.40 -34.53
N ASP A 48 9.52 -13.25 -35.52
CA ASP A 48 10.54 -13.79 -36.39
C ASP A 48 11.37 -12.64 -37.00
N SER A 49 12.68 -12.67 -36.78
CA SER A 49 13.61 -11.65 -37.24
C SER A 49 13.97 -11.88 -38.72
N SER A 50 13.01 -11.65 -39.60
CA SER A 50 13.34 -11.56 -41.02
C SER A 50 12.44 -10.51 -41.71
N THR A 51 13.14 -9.56 -42.32
CA THR A 51 12.67 -8.41 -43.13
C THR A 51 12.46 -7.10 -42.39
N VAL A 52 13.57 -6.46 -42.04
CA VAL A 52 13.60 -5.00 -41.91
C VAL A 52 13.63 -4.42 -43.31
N SER A 53 12.45 -4.04 -43.82
CA SER A 53 12.34 -3.18 -45.01
C SER A 53 12.85 -1.78 -44.62
N SER A 54 13.91 -1.36 -45.27
CA SER A 54 14.47 -0.02 -45.17
C SER A 54 13.45 1.02 -45.63
N GLY A 55 13.11 2.00 -44.75
CA GLY A 55 12.57 3.26 -45.25
C GLY A 55 11.38 3.88 -44.55
N GLU A 56 11.04 3.52 -43.31
CA GLU A 56 10.07 4.30 -42.61
C GLU A 56 10.80 5.35 -41.74
N LYS A 57 10.70 6.62 -42.18
CA LYS A 57 11.18 7.77 -41.42
C LYS A 57 10.48 7.77 -40.08
N LEU A 58 11.24 7.64 -38.99
CA LEU A 58 10.72 7.87 -37.63
C LEU A 58 9.95 9.19 -37.62
N PRO A 59 8.73 9.25 -37.06
CA PRO A 59 8.02 10.50 -36.92
C PRO A 59 8.92 11.50 -36.18
N ASP A 60 8.90 12.74 -36.64
CA ASP A 60 9.65 13.81 -35.96
C ASP A 60 9.25 13.85 -34.49
N PRO A 61 10.20 14.11 -33.58
CA PRO A 61 9.91 14.11 -32.15
C PRO A 61 8.73 15.04 -31.88
N VAL A 62 7.66 14.49 -31.33
CA VAL A 62 6.50 15.25 -30.91
C VAL A 62 7.00 16.22 -29.84
N THR A 63 7.04 17.51 -30.18
CA THR A 63 7.27 18.56 -29.19
C THR A 63 6.08 18.56 -28.27
N ILE A 64 6.19 17.90 -27.13
CA ILE A 64 5.19 18.00 -26.08
C ILE A 64 5.29 19.42 -25.55
N VAL A 65 4.35 20.26 -25.96
CA VAL A 65 4.16 21.58 -25.33
C VAL A 65 3.64 21.25 -23.93
N VAL A 66 4.53 21.26 -22.97
CA VAL A 66 4.17 21.10 -21.56
C VAL A 66 3.53 22.43 -21.15
N GLU A 67 2.21 22.45 -21.06
CA GLU A 67 1.47 23.61 -20.57
C GLU A 67 1.98 24.01 -19.18
N ASP A 68 1.95 25.30 -18.87
CA ASP A 68 2.28 25.79 -17.54
C ASP A 68 1.16 25.36 -16.59
N ASP A 69 1.44 24.37 -15.76
CA ASP A 69 0.48 23.83 -14.80
C ASP A 69 0.55 24.49 -13.42
N SER A 70 1.22 25.65 -13.33
CA SER A 70 1.32 26.42 -12.08
C SER A 70 0.02 27.13 -11.69
N THR A 71 -0.90 27.32 -12.67
CA THR A 71 -2.17 28.00 -12.44
C THR A 71 -3.29 27.00 -12.21
N PRO A 72 -4.10 27.14 -11.12
CA PRO A 72 -5.24 26.28 -10.89
C PRO A 72 -6.22 26.32 -12.06
N PRO A 73 -6.78 25.16 -12.49
CA PRO A 73 -7.76 25.11 -13.57
C PRO A 73 -9.11 25.73 -13.20
N ALA A 74 -9.43 25.84 -11.90
CA ALA A 74 -10.59 26.51 -11.36
C ALA A 74 -10.29 27.18 -10.01
N GLU A 75 -11.12 28.16 -9.63
CA GLU A 75 -11.06 28.78 -8.32
C GLU A 75 -11.33 27.75 -7.22
N GLY A 76 -10.57 27.79 -6.13
CA GLY A 76 -10.71 26.89 -4.99
C GLY A 76 -9.94 25.57 -5.13
N MET A 77 -9.26 25.32 -6.24
CA MET A 77 -8.38 24.16 -6.38
C MET A 77 -6.97 24.42 -5.86
N VAL A 78 -6.39 23.42 -5.24
CA VAL A 78 -5.03 23.41 -4.70
C VAL A 78 -4.29 22.14 -5.12
N ARG A 79 -2.98 22.11 -4.97
CA ARG A 79 -2.21 20.89 -5.22
C ARG A 79 -2.37 19.88 -4.08
N SER A 80 -2.71 18.65 -4.45
CA SER A 80 -2.70 17.51 -3.54
C SER A 80 -1.28 17.28 -3.00
N ARG A 81 -1.16 17.05 -1.70
CA ARG A 81 0.11 16.64 -1.08
C ARG A 81 0.45 15.16 -1.37
N LEU A 82 -0.52 14.37 -1.82
CA LEU A 82 -0.37 12.95 -2.09
C LEU A 82 0.04 12.69 -3.55
N THR A 83 -0.56 13.41 -4.50
CA THR A 83 -0.42 13.14 -5.94
C THR A 83 0.14 14.32 -6.74
N ASN A 84 0.14 15.52 -6.17
CA ASN A 84 0.41 16.78 -6.85
C ASN A 84 -0.61 17.11 -7.96
N GLU A 85 -1.73 16.44 -8.01
CA GLU A 85 -2.84 16.78 -8.87
C GLU A 85 -3.63 17.98 -8.31
N TRP A 86 -4.42 18.63 -9.16
CA TRP A 86 -5.33 19.66 -8.71
C TRP A 86 -6.57 19.03 -8.10
N VAL A 87 -6.86 19.36 -6.86
CA VAL A 87 -8.03 18.89 -6.10
C VAL A 87 -8.73 20.07 -5.43
N ASP A 88 -9.98 19.90 -5.05
CA ASP A 88 -10.70 20.90 -4.28
C ASP A 88 -10.00 21.15 -2.94
N ALA A 89 -9.98 22.40 -2.50
CA ALA A 89 -9.30 22.78 -1.26
C ALA A 89 -9.87 22.05 -0.03
N ASP A 90 -11.16 21.74 -0.01
CA ASP A 90 -11.79 20.99 1.06
C ASP A 90 -11.32 19.51 1.10
N VAL A 91 -11.08 18.90 -0.08
CA VAL A 91 -10.48 17.57 -0.19
C VAL A 91 -9.05 17.61 0.35
N ALA A 92 -8.23 18.56 -0.11
CA ALA A 92 -6.85 18.70 0.35
C ALA A 92 -6.72 19.03 1.85
N ALA A 93 -7.72 19.68 2.44
CA ALA A 93 -7.77 19.97 3.87
C ALA A 93 -8.25 18.79 4.73
N THR A 94 -8.86 17.80 4.10
CA THR A 94 -9.40 16.61 4.78
C THR A 94 -8.32 15.53 4.89
N ARG A 95 -8.22 14.91 6.06
CA ARG A 95 -7.32 13.77 6.28
C ARG A 95 -7.72 12.59 5.42
N PRO A 96 -6.77 11.89 4.81
CA PRO A 96 -7.03 10.69 4.02
C PRO A 96 -7.46 9.52 4.91
N ILE A 97 -8.04 8.50 4.29
CA ILE A 97 -8.23 7.17 4.88
C ILE A 97 -7.19 6.20 4.32
N ALA A 98 -6.69 5.30 5.15
CA ALA A 98 -5.80 4.21 4.80
C ALA A 98 -6.52 2.87 4.97
N VAL A 99 -6.93 2.25 3.88
CA VAL A 99 -7.81 1.07 3.87
C VAL A 99 -7.04 -0.20 3.57
N MET A 100 -7.24 -1.24 4.38
CA MET A 100 -6.59 -2.54 4.21
C MET A 100 -7.30 -3.38 3.16
N ILE A 101 -6.72 -3.51 1.97
CA ILE A 101 -7.29 -4.21 0.81
C ILE A 101 -6.54 -5.53 0.56
N PRO A 102 -7.22 -6.68 0.48
CA PRO A 102 -6.59 -7.96 0.14
C PRO A 102 -6.16 -8.01 -1.33
N ASN A 103 -5.09 -8.77 -1.61
CA ASN A 103 -4.56 -8.94 -2.97
C ASN A 103 -4.53 -10.41 -3.43
N GLU A 104 -5.30 -11.28 -2.81
CA GLU A 104 -5.49 -12.65 -3.27
C GLU A 104 -6.56 -12.77 -4.36
N ALA A 105 -6.43 -13.79 -5.22
CA ALA A 105 -7.34 -14.00 -6.36
C ALA A 105 -8.83 -14.10 -5.97
N SER A 106 -9.12 -14.67 -4.79
CA SER A 106 -10.50 -14.79 -4.26
C SER A 106 -11.10 -13.45 -3.81
N ALA A 107 -10.28 -12.41 -3.66
CA ALA A 107 -10.70 -11.08 -3.26
C ALA A 107 -11.06 -10.17 -4.45
N ILE A 108 -10.71 -10.57 -5.66
CA ILE A 108 -10.95 -9.79 -6.88
C ILE A 108 -12.41 -9.97 -7.38
N PRO A 109 -13.05 -8.92 -7.89
CA PRO A 109 -12.56 -7.54 -7.96
C PRO A 109 -12.65 -6.81 -6.61
N GLN A 110 -11.71 -5.91 -6.39
CA GLN A 110 -11.80 -4.88 -5.36
C GLN A 110 -12.64 -3.71 -5.89
N TYR A 111 -13.20 -2.92 -4.97
CA TYR A 111 -14.02 -1.75 -5.31
C TYR A 111 -13.32 -0.47 -4.86
N SER A 112 -13.40 0.55 -5.68
CA SER A 112 -12.76 1.85 -5.52
C SER A 112 -11.23 1.81 -5.38
N LEU A 113 -10.57 0.72 -5.76
CA LEU A 113 -9.11 0.66 -5.69
C LEU A 113 -8.43 1.63 -6.67
N SER A 114 -9.08 1.92 -7.81
CA SER A 114 -8.61 2.91 -8.79
C SER A 114 -8.72 4.35 -8.32
N ASP A 115 -9.52 4.62 -7.28
CA ASP A 115 -9.71 5.95 -6.71
C ASP A 115 -8.67 6.26 -5.62
N ALA A 116 -7.80 5.29 -5.30
CA ALA A 116 -6.74 5.47 -4.33
C ALA A 116 -5.64 6.39 -4.86
N SER A 117 -5.25 7.38 -4.06
CA SER A 117 -4.14 8.29 -4.35
C SER A 117 -2.79 7.59 -4.27
N ILE A 118 -2.63 6.66 -3.32
CA ILE A 118 -1.38 5.91 -3.08
C ILE A 118 -1.73 4.48 -2.69
N ILE A 119 -0.94 3.51 -3.16
CA ILE A 119 -1.06 2.12 -2.76
C ILE A 119 0.29 1.62 -2.24
N TYR A 120 0.29 1.15 -0.99
CA TYR A 120 1.40 0.41 -0.40
C TYR A 120 1.09 -1.09 -0.49
N GLU A 121 2.00 -1.87 -1.02
CA GLU A 121 1.89 -3.33 -1.04
C GLU A 121 3.00 -3.98 -0.23
N ALA A 122 2.63 -4.91 0.65
CA ALA A 122 3.58 -5.69 1.42
C ALA A 122 3.11 -7.13 1.65
N ASN A 123 4.07 -7.99 1.97
CA ASN A 123 3.77 -9.37 2.35
C ASN A 123 3.01 -9.41 3.69
N VAL A 124 2.03 -10.27 3.73
CA VAL A 124 1.36 -10.75 4.95
C VAL A 124 1.63 -12.25 5.11
N GLU A 125 0.87 -12.92 5.97
CA GLU A 125 1.04 -14.35 6.21
C GLU A 125 0.80 -15.19 4.94
N ASN A 126 1.31 -16.42 4.94
CA ASN A 126 1.10 -17.42 3.87
C ASN A 126 1.59 -16.97 2.48
N ARG A 127 2.64 -16.14 2.41
CA ARG A 127 3.20 -15.65 1.13
C ARG A 127 2.20 -14.86 0.27
N MET A 128 1.16 -14.33 0.89
CA MET A 128 0.22 -13.41 0.23
C MET A 128 0.70 -11.98 0.42
N THR A 129 0.27 -11.11 -0.48
CA THR A 129 0.40 -9.66 -0.27
C THR A 129 -0.93 -9.05 0.14
N ARG A 130 -0.85 -7.88 0.74
CA ARG A 130 -1.98 -7.01 1.04
C ARG A 130 -1.63 -5.62 0.60
N MET A 131 -2.62 -4.86 0.21
CA MET A 131 -2.48 -3.46 -0.09
C MET A 131 -3.05 -2.62 1.05
N MET A 132 -2.40 -1.49 1.32
CA MET A 132 -2.98 -0.37 2.02
C MET A 132 -3.22 0.72 0.99
N ALA A 133 -4.47 0.98 0.70
CA ALA A 133 -4.88 2.00 -0.26
C ALA A 133 -5.21 3.29 0.51
N ILE A 134 -4.56 4.39 0.14
CA ILE A 134 -4.78 5.71 0.73
C ILE A 134 -5.65 6.52 -0.21
N TYR A 135 -6.78 7.01 0.31
CA TYR A 135 -7.74 7.81 -0.44
C TYR A 135 -7.79 9.22 0.15
N GLU A 136 -7.58 10.20 -0.69
CA GLU A 136 -7.72 11.62 -0.33
C GLU A 136 -9.19 12.06 -0.47
N ASP A 137 -9.81 11.83 -1.62
CA ASP A 137 -11.23 12.10 -1.87
C ASP A 137 -12.07 10.83 -1.62
N TRP A 138 -12.36 10.55 -0.35
CA TRP A 138 -13.02 9.31 0.06
C TRP A 138 -14.49 9.47 0.47
N GLN A 139 -14.94 10.69 0.78
CA GLN A 139 -16.23 10.93 1.43
C GLN A 139 -17.43 10.55 0.56
N ASN A 140 -17.26 10.63 -0.78
CA ASN A 140 -18.28 10.33 -1.77
C ASN A 140 -18.21 8.89 -2.32
N LEU A 141 -17.32 8.05 -1.81
CA LEU A 141 -17.18 6.67 -2.30
C LEU A 141 -18.24 5.76 -1.67
N ASP A 142 -19.13 5.22 -2.49
CA ASP A 142 -20.24 4.37 -2.04
C ASP A 142 -19.78 2.99 -1.53
N LYS A 143 -18.68 2.46 -2.09
CA LYS A 143 -18.22 1.09 -1.80
C LYS A 143 -16.71 0.97 -1.92
N ILE A 144 -16.02 0.88 -0.78
CA ILE A 144 -14.58 0.75 -0.68
C ILE A 144 -14.23 -0.66 -0.17
N GLY A 145 -13.34 -1.35 -0.82
CA GLY A 145 -12.88 -2.66 -0.36
C GLY A 145 -12.93 -3.72 -1.46
N ASN A 146 -12.92 -4.99 -1.07
CA ASN A 146 -13.18 -5.59 0.26
C ASN A 146 -12.09 -5.22 1.28
N ILE A 147 -12.45 -5.20 2.54
CA ILE A 147 -11.58 -4.74 3.63
C ILE A 147 -11.12 -5.93 4.49
N ARG A 148 -9.85 -5.89 4.90
CA ARG A 148 -9.20 -6.96 5.64
C ARG A 148 -8.45 -6.44 6.87
N SER A 149 -7.82 -7.38 7.57
CA SER A 149 -7.16 -7.13 8.84
C SER A 149 -5.91 -6.26 8.70
N LEU A 150 -5.72 -5.37 9.67
CA LEU A 150 -4.54 -4.53 9.82
C LEU A 150 -3.30 -5.35 10.21
N ARG A 151 -2.13 -4.83 9.91
CA ARG A 151 -0.82 -5.20 10.46
C ARG A 151 -0.13 -3.93 10.95
N ASP A 152 0.78 -4.08 11.91
CA ASP A 152 1.46 -2.96 12.57
C ASP A 152 2.23 -2.05 11.61
N TYR A 153 2.97 -2.61 10.66
CA TYR A 153 3.72 -1.84 9.67
C TYR A 153 2.83 -0.97 8.77
N TYR A 154 1.60 -1.40 8.46
CA TYR A 154 0.64 -0.57 7.73
C TYR A 154 0.16 0.62 8.58
N ALA A 155 0.00 0.41 9.89
CA ALA A 155 -0.36 1.52 10.76
C ALA A 155 0.74 2.59 10.81
N TYR A 156 2.02 2.17 10.85
CA TYR A 156 3.14 3.10 10.79
C TYR A 156 3.18 3.89 9.49
N TRP A 157 2.91 3.26 8.36
CA TRP A 157 2.82 3.95 7.08
C TRP A 157 1.59 4.86 6.97
N ALA A 158 0.46 4.50 7.59
CA ALA A 158 -0.70 5.37 7.66
C ALA A 158 -0.44 6.63 8.49
N PHE A 159 0.40 6.55 9.54
CA PHE A 159 0.80 7.70 10.33
C PHE A 159 1.61 8.73 9.55
N GLU A 160 2.36 8.33 8.52
CA GLU A 160 3.08 9.24 7.63
C GLU A 160 2.15 10.25 6.95
N TRP A 161 0.89 9.88 6.78
CA TRP A 161 -0.15 10.67 6.12
C TRP A 161 -1.17 11.28 7.08
N ASP A 162 -1.00 11.09 8.38
CA ASP A 162 -2.02 11.41 9.38
C ASP A 162 -3.40 10.78 9.05
N ALA A 163 -3.40 9.62 8.38
CA ALA A 163 -4.59 8.98 7.86
C ALA A 163 -5.44 8.31 8.96
N PHE A 164 -6.76 8.23 8.75
CA PHE A 164 -7.61 7.31 9.51
C PHE A 164 -7.38 5.88 9.02
N ILE A 165 -7.11 4.95 9.93
CA ILE A 165 -6.86 3.55 9.58
C ILE A 165 -8.19 2.81 9.49
N VAL A 166 -8.52 2.28 8.30
CA VAL A 166 -9.77 1.53 8.07
C VAL A 166 -9.45 0.07 7.85
N HIS A 167 -9.92 -0.79 8.74
CA HIS A 167 -9.58 -2.21 8.72
C HIS A 167 -10.72 -3.10 9.23
N PHE A 168 -10.58 -4.41 9.06
CA PHE A 168 -11.52 -5.39 9.57
C PHE A 168 -10.79 -6.38 10.48
N GLY A 169 -10.61 -6.01 11.75
CA GLY A 169 -9.85 -6.73 12.76
C GLY A 169 -8.34 -6.69 12.52
N GLY A 170 -7.64 -7.54 13.28
CA GLY A 170 -6.20 -7.69 13.21
C GLY A 170 -5.69 -8.74 14.19
N PRO A 171 -4.39 -9.05 14.20
CA PRO A 171 -3.80 -9.93 15.19
C PRO A 171 -3.78 -9.24 16.56
N PHE A 172 -3.80 -10.03 17.63
CA PHE A 172 -3.88 -9.52 19.00
C PHE A 172 -2.75 -8.55 19.37
N PHE A 173 -1.58 -8.71 18.78
CA PHE A 173 -0.41 -7.89 19.11
C PHE A 173 -0.48 -6.44 18.62
N ILE A 174 -1.45 -6.09 17.73
CA ILE A 174 -1.65 -4.69 17.34
C ILE A 174 -2.51 -3.91 18.34
N ASN A 175 -3.14 -4.57 19.32
CA ASN A 175 -4.07 -3.91 20.24
C ASN A 175 -3.38 -2.79 21.06
N GLU A 176 -2.13 -2.97 21.44
CA GLU A 176 -1.35 -1.93 22.13
C GLU A 176 -1.13 -0.70 21.25
N LEU A 177 -0.93 -0.89 19.96
CA LEU A 177 -0.76 0.20 18.99
C LEU A 177 -2.09 0.92 18.77
N LEU A 178 -3.19 0.17 18.61
CA LEU A 178 -4.52 0.74 18.43
C LEU A 178 -5.03 1.51 19.67
N ALA A 179 -4.53 1.14 20.84
CA ALA A 179 -4.86 1.84 22.10
C ALA A 179 -4.06 3.14 22.31
N GLN A 180 -3.11 3.48 21.45
CA GLN A 180 -2.36 4.72 21.59
C GLN A 180 -3.25 5.94 21.28
N PRO A 181 -3.11 7.04 22.03
CA PRO A 181 -3.96 8.23 21.86
C PRO A 181 -3.94 8.83 20.45
N ASP A 182 -2.81 8.69 19.76
CA ASP A 182 -2.60 9.24 18.42
C ASP A 182 -3.08 8.30 17.30
N THR A 183 -3.40 7.05 17.64
CA THR A 183 -3.97 6.10 16.66
C THR A 183 -5.47 6.35 16.53
N GLN A 184 -5.88 6.68 15.32
CA GLN A 184 -7.29 6.87 14.98
C GLN A 184 -7.70 5.87 13.91
N ASP A 185 -8.49 4.89 14.33
CA ASP A 185 -8.91 3.77 13.49
C ASP A 185 -10.44 3.64 13.43
N VAL A 186 -10.90 2.91 12.42
CA VAL A 186 -12.27 2.46 12.22
C VAL A 186 -12.22 0.96 11.95
N ASP A 187 -12.65 0.16 12.92
CA ASP A 187 -12.55 -1.31 12.88
C ASP A 187 -13.92 -1.97 12.66
N GLY A 188 -14.07 -2.67 11.54
CA GLY A 188 -15.26 -3.42 11.19
C GLY A 188 -15.61 -4.61 12.11
N THR A 189 -14.75 -4.94 13.07
CA THR A 189 -15.07 -5.91 14.14
C THR A 189 -15.59 -5.25 15.41
N SER A 190 -15.48 -3.92 15.50
CA SER A 190 -16.01 -3.14 16.63
C SER A 190 -17.49 -2.83 16.43
N GLY A 191 -18.32 -3.16 17.42
CA GLY A 191 -19.74 -2.81 17.39
C GLY A 191 -20.01 -1.29 17.41
N SER A 192 -19.07 -0.47 17.89
CA SER A 192 -19.17 0.98 17.84
C SER A 192 -19.05 1.55 16.43
N ASP A 193 -18.38 0.84 15.54
CA ASP A 193 -17.98 1.28 14.20
C ASP A 193 -18.84 0.63 13.10
N GLU A 194 -19.84 -0.17 13.49
CA GLU A 194 -20.70 -0.94 12.57
C GLU A 194 -21.32 -0.09 11.45
N ALA A 195 -21.66 1.17 11.74
CA ALA A 195 -22.28 2.07 10.77
C ALA A 195 -21.39 2.38 9.54
N ALA A 196 -20.08 2.19 9.64
CA ALA A 196 -19.14 2.40 8.53
C ALA A 196 -19.12 1.22 7.56
N PHE A 197 -19.53 0.02 7.99
CA PHE A 197 -19.31 -1.21 7.25
C PHE A 197 -20.60 -1.91 6.86
N PHE A 198 -20.52 -2.62 5.73
CA PHE A 198 -21.59 -3.52 5.29
C PHE A 198 -20.99 -4.78 4.64
N ARG A 199 -21.82 -5.81 4.53
CA ARG A 199 -21.45 -7.05 3.84
C ARG A 199 -22.37 -7.31 2.68
N THR A 200 -21.80 -7.79 1.59
CA THR A 200 -22.55 -8.22 0.41
C THR A 200 -22.80 -9.73 0.44
N THR A 201 -23.74 -10.19 -0.39
CA THR A 201 -24.11 -11.62 -0.49
C THR A 201 -23.58 -12.26 -1.77
N ASP A 202 -22.96 -11.48 -2.66
CA ASP A 202 -22.40 -11.92 -3.94
C ASP A 202 -21.13 -12.76 -3.80
N ARG A 203 -20.50 -12.73 -2.61
CA ARG A 203 -19.34 -13.53 -2.28
C ARG A 203 -19.29 -13.93 -0.82
N ASN A 204 -18.47 -14.93 -0.52
CA ASN A 204 -18.36 -15.47 0.83
C ASN A 204 -17.44 -14.61 1.73
N LYS A 205 -17.69 -14.72 3.05
CA LYS A 205 -16.70 -14.27 4.04
C LYS A 205 -15.38 -14.98 3.78
N PRO A 206 -14.26 -14.32 3.97
CA PRO A 206 -14.05 -12.99 4.52
C PRO A 206 -13.98 -11.85 3.48
N HIS A 207 -14.23 -12.11 2.18
CA HIS A 207 -14.02 -11.17 1.08
C HIS A 207 -15.24 -10.32 0.71
N ASN A 208 -16.19 -10.19 1.60
CA ASN A 208 -17.46 -9.51 1.35
C ASN A 208 -17.74 -8.33 2.30
N ALA A 209 -16.72 -7.83 2.99
CA ALA A 209 -16.83 -6.67 3.88
C ALA A 209 -16.35 -5.41 3.16
N TYR A 210 -17.14 -4.36 3.20
CA TYR A 210 -16.90 -3.08 2.55
C TYR A 210 -17.24 -1.93 3.49
N ALA A 211 -16.72 -0.74 3.21
CA ALA A 211 -17.14 0.50 3.84
C ALA A 211 -17.69 1.47 2.80
N SER A 212 -18.40 2.49 3.26
CA SER A 212 -18.76 3.67 2.45
C SER A 212 -18.17 4.93 3.06
N GLY A 213 -17.89 5.93 2.23
CA GLY A 213 -17.39 7.23 2.68
C GLY A 213 -18.32 7.88 3.69
N GLU A 214 -19.64 7.90 3.39
CA GLU A 214 -20.67 8.40 4.31
C GLU A 214 -20.66 7.68 5.68
N GLY A 215 -20.55 6.34 5.64
CA GLY A 215 -20.51 5.53 6.87
C GLY A 215 -19.23 5.78 7.69
N LEU A 216 -18.09 5.89 7.02
CA LEU A 216 -16.82 6.23 7.66
C LEU A 216 -16.87 7.60 8.30
N GLN A 217 -17.41 8.61 7.61
CA GLN A 217 -17.52 9.96 8.15
C GLN A 217 -18.38 9.98 9.42
N LYS A 218 -19.53 9.32 9.42
CA LYS A 218 -20.40 9.20 10.60
C LYS A 218 -19.68 8.60 11.82
N VAL A 219 -18.86 7.57 11.58
CA VAL A 219 -18.12 6.92 12.68
C VAL A 219 -16.98 7.81 13.17
N ILE A 220 -16.24 8.45 12.27
CA ILE A 220 -15.15 9.38 12.58
C ILE A 220 -15.67 10.54 13.42
N GLU A 221 -16.79 11.14 13.03
CA GLU A 221 -17.46 12.22 13.78
C GLU A 221 -17.97 11.74 15.15
N LYS A 222 -18.60 10.56 15.20
CA LYS A 222 -19.07 9.95 16.45
C LYS A 222 -17.93 9.68 17.45
N LYS A 223 -16.74 9.31 16.95
CA LYS A 223 -15.53 9.13 17.77
C LYS A 223 -14.91 10.46 18.19
N GLY A 224 -15.37 11.60 17.67
CA GLY A 224 -14.82 12.92 17.94
C GLY A 224 -13.48 13.18 17.29
N TYR A 225 -13.15 12.43 16.22
CA TYR A 225 -11.92 12.61 15.47
C TYR A 225 -12.04 13.84 14.56
N SER A 226 -11.00 14.66 14.50
CA SER A 226 -10.93 15.80 13.58
C SER A 226 -10.73 15.33 12.14
N LEU A 227 -11.56 15.81 11.22
CA LEU A 227 -11.38 15.57 9.79
C LEU A 227 -10.17 16.32 9.22
N GLY A 228 -9.79 17.46 9.79
CA GLY A 228 -8.61 18.22 9.39
C GLY A 228 -7.32 17.62 9.96
N TYR A 229 -6.22 17.83 9.26
CA TYR A 229 -4.89 17.37 9.67
C TYR A 229 -4.50 17.87 11.06
N ARG A 230 -3.84 17.03 11.83
CA ARG A 230 -3.42 17.29 13.22
C ARG A 230 -2.01 17.88 13.30
N GLY A 231 -1.32 18.04 12.16
CA GLY A 231 0.08 18.49 12.11
C GLY A 231 1.08 17.41 12.59
N LEU A 232 0.70 16.14 12.54
CA LEU A 232 1.55 15.00 12.93
C LEU A 232 2.33 14.43 11.75
N SER A 233 1.90 14.72 10.52
CA SER A 233 2.57 14.30 9.27
C SER A 233 3.41 15.43 8.69
N ASP A 234 4.45 15.07 7.93
CA ASP A 234 5.22 16.03 7.12
C ASP A 234 4.41 16.43 5.90
N GLU A 235 4.12 17.73 5.75
CA GLU A 235 3.41 18.27 4.60
C GLU A 235 4.19 18.11 3.29
N ASN A 236 5.51 17.95 3.39
CA ASN A 236 6.42 17.77 2.27
C ASN A 236 6.95 16.33 2.17
N HIS A 237 6.14 15.35 2.56
CA HIS A 237 6.54 13.94 2.51
C HIS A 237 7.05 13.53 1.12
N PHE A 238 6.39 13.98 0.05
CA PHE A 238 6.89 13.88 -1.31
C PHE A 238 7.43 15.21 -1.82
N ARG A 239 8.51 15.14 -2.58
CA ARG A 239 9.06 16.25 -3.35
C ARG A 239 8.73 16.00 -4.82
N PHE A 240 7.68 16.65 -5.28
CA PHE A 240 7.29 16.57 -6.68
C PHE A 240 8.23 17.39 -7.56
N ALA A 241 8.58 16.82 -8.73
CA ALA A 241 9.34 17.54 -9.73
C ALA A 241 8.47 18.67 -10.33
N THR A 242 9.14 19.77 -10.71
CA THR A 242 8.51 20.90 -11.40
C THR A 242 9.03 20.99 -12.83
N LYS A 243 8.41 21.82 -13.67
CA LYS A 243 8.93 22.11 -15.02
C LYS A 243 10.31 22.77 -14.96
N ALA A 244 10.53 23.62 -13.95
CA ALA A 244 11.81 24.29 -13.76
C ALA A 244 12.89 23.34 -13.24
N GLU A 245 12.48 22.32 -12.46
CA GLU A 245 13.35 21.31 -11.87
C GLU A 245 12.81 19.90 -12.17
N PRO A 246 12.87 19.45 -13.43
CA PRO A 246 12.35 18.14 -13.82
C PRO A 246 13.21 17.00 -13.27
N ASN A 247 12.59 15.93 -12.84
CA ASN A 247 13.30 14.69 -12.49
C ASN A 247 13.66 13.92 -13.75
N THR A 248 14.86 14.14 -14.29
CA THR A 248 15.32 13.51 -15.51
C THR A 248 16.10 12.21 -15.27
N LEU A 249 16.32 11.83 -14.01
CA LEU A 249 17.22 10.75 -13.61
C LEU A 249 18.67 10.90 -14.15
N GLY A 250 19.03 12.08 -14.64
CA GLY A 250 20.32 12.39 -15.25
C GLY A 250 21.52 12.07 -14.34
N GLN A 251 21.33 12.14 -13.00
CA GLN A 251 22.35 11.77 -12.02
C GLN A 251 22.78 10.29 -12.11
N TYR A 252 21.95 9.44 -12.68
CA TYR A 252 22.28 8.02 -12.86
C TYR A 252 23.00 7.73 -14.18
N GLY A 253 22.99 8.65 -15.14
CA GLY A 253 23.66 8.54 -16.44
C GLY A 253 23.34 7.21 -17.14
N ALA A 254 24.35 6.52 -17.62
CA ALA A 254 24.18 5.23 -18.32
C ALA A 254 23.62 4.08 -17.46
N LYS A 255 23.46 4.27 -16.15
CA LYS A 255 22.80 3.29 -15.27
C LYS A 255 21.28 3.36 -15.37
N ALA A 256 20.72 4.49 -15.76
CA ALA A 256 19.30 4.62 -16.04
C ALA A 256 18.95 3.83 -17.31
N LYS A 257 17.85 3.10 -17.28
CA LYS A 257 17.33 2.32 -18.43
C LYS A 257 15.83 2.54 -18.52
N ASP A 258 15.33 2.57 -19.74
CA ASP A 258 13.90 2.55 -19.97
C ASP A 258 13.31 1.21 -19.50
N ALA A 259 12.18 1.26 -18.82
CA ALA A 259 11.44 0.10 -18.39
C ALA A 259 9.96 0.29 -18.73
N THR A 260 9.42 -0.61 -19.54
CA THR A 260 7.99 -0.70 -19.86
C THR A 260 7.30 -1.80 -19.06
N TYR A 261 8.07 -2.61 -18.36
CA TYR A 261 7.58 -3.75 -17.59
C TYR A 261 8.48 -4.00 -16.39
N ILE A 262 7.88 -4.18 -15.22
CA ILE A 262 8.58 -4.51 -13.98
C ILE A 262 8.03 -5.83 -13.44
N ASP A 263 8.88 -6.86 -13.39
CA ASP A 263 8.55 -8.15 -12.78
C ASP A 263 8.96 -8.17 -11.31
N MET A 264 7.98 -8.18 -10.44
CA MET A 264 8.15 -8.23 -8.98
C MET A 264 8.13 -9.66 -8.42
N SER A 265 8.03 -10.68 -9.27
CA SER A 265 7.90 -12.09 -8.84
C SER A 265 9.07 -12.59 -7.98
N GLY A 266 10.25 -11.99 -8.14
CA GLY A 266 11.41 -12.28 -7.30
C GLY A 266 11.29 -11.77 -5.86
N CYS A 267 10.50 -10.70 -5.66
CA CYS A 267 10.24 -10.10 -4.33
C CYS A 267 8.96 -10.66 -3.71
N TYR A 268 7.95 -10.89 -4.51
CA TYR A 268 6.61 -11.31 -4.09
C TYR A 268 6.17 -12.57 -4.84
N PRO A 269 6.44 -13.77 -4.33
CA PRO A 269 6.22 -15.03 -5.07
C PRO A 269 4.80 -15.27 -5.59
N LEU A 270 3.81 -14.57 -5.05
CA LEU A 270 2.41 -14.64 -5.47
C LEU A 270 1.94 -13.35 -6.12
N THR A 271 2.83 -12.38 -6.28
CA THR A 271 2.51 -11.09 -6.85
C THR A 271 2.50 -11.14 -8.36
N ARG A 272 1.70 -10.28 -8.92
CA ARG A 272 1.54 -10.07 -10.34
C ARG A 272 2.51 -9.01 -10.82
N CYS A 273 2.67 -8.98 -12.11
CA CYS A 273 3.45 -7.95 -12.77
C CYS A 273 2.63 -6.64 -12.88
N TYR A 274 3.32 -5.52 -12.83
CA TYR A 274 2.76 -4.18 -12.99
C TYR A 274 3.28 -3.58 -14.29
N PHE A 275 2.41 -2.87 -15.03
CA PHE A 275 2.69 -2.27 -16.32
C PHE A 275 2.68 -0.75 -16.23
#